data_f852f19ab62151ec37a26adc4ad4898b
#
_entry.id   f852f19ab62151ec37a26adc4ad4898b
#
_cell.length_a   1.000
_cell.length_b   1.000
_cell.length_c   1.000
_cell.angle_alpha   90.00
_cell.angle_beta   90.00
_cell.angle_gamma   90.00
#
_symmetry.space_group_name_H-M   'P 1'
#
loop_
_entity.id
_entity.type
_entity.pdbx_description
1 polymer ?
#
loop_
_entity_poly.entity_id
_entity_poly.type
_entity_poly.pdbx_seq_one_letter_code
_entity_poly.pdbx_strand_id
1 'polypeptide(L)'
;GYIDYSWELEWQYFNYFHWVADFTAPYLPTPSPPDSTIPQNTPRYSTLPMEEIVSSIDSSHLGLYPYIDFTNGAGNYLSEFMGYHGVWYKSKMDSLNLPCIIAGHVHVGGLIDWEIAQEAVNITLREVIKKINQYQNLPGDINHDGVISVLDMLQIIDYIFESSNLSEDQLNTADINQDNEIDLFDLILLSNIILEW
;
A
#
# COMPACT_ATOMS: atom_id res chain seq x y z
N GLY A 1 -20.17 1.16 -11.11
CA GLY A 1 -20.27 1.99 -9.92
C GLY A 1 -21.72 2.04 -9.47
N TYR A 2 -21.93 2.09 -8.20
CA TYR A 2 -23.25 2.22 -7.61
C TYR A 2 -23.77 3.65 -7.76
N ILE A 3 -25.07 3.81 -7.94
CA ILE A 3 -25.72 5.13 -7.96
C ILE A 3 -26.10 5.46 -6.51
N ASP A 4 -25.11 5.85 -5.71
CA ASP A 4 -25.26 6.16 -4.30
C ASP A 4 -24.19 7.16 -3.82
N TYR A 5 -24.04 7.33 -2.52
CA TYR A 5 -23.06 8.19 -1.85
C TYR A 5 -21.93 7.37 -1.19
N SER A 6 -21.63 6.17 -1.68
CA SER A 6 -20.61 5.30 -1.10
C SER A 6 -19.20 5.79 -1.39
N TRP A 7 -18.32 5.58 -0.40
CA TRP A 7 -16.88 5.66 -0.50
C TRP A 7 -16.33 4.29 -0.12
N GLU A 8 -16.19 3.42 -1.14
CA GLU A 8 -15.94 2.01 -0.94
C GLU A 8 -14.47 1.68 -1.19
N LEU A 9 -13.83 1.07 -0.18
CA LEU A 9 -12.45 0.61 -0.26
C LEU A 9 -12.45 -0.89 -0.47
N GLU A 10 -11.82 -1.32 -1.55
CA GLU A 10 -11.75 -2.73 -1.91
C GLU A 10 -10.58 -3.41 -1.19
N TRP A 11 -10.90 -4.45 -0.42
CA TRP A 11 -9.89 -5.24 0.29
C TRP A 11 -9.08 -6.14 -0.61
N GLN A 12 -9.71 -6.75 -1.64
CA GLN A 12 -9.11 -7.78 -2.48
C GLN A 12 -9.47 -7.63 -3.95
N TYR A 13 -8.59 -8.15 -4.81
CA TYR A 13 -8.73 -8.17 -6.26
C TYR A 13 -8.30 -9.52 -6.78
N PHE A 14 -8.96 -10.04 -7.82
CA PHE A 14 -8.73 -11.38 -8.32
C PHE A 14 -8.04 -11.40 -9.69
N ASN A 15 -7.17 -12.37 -9.88
CA ASN A 15 -6.51 -12.64 -11.15
C ASN A 15 -7.48 -13.38 -12.09
N TYR A 16 -8.42 -12.67 -12.71
CA TYR A 16 -9.38 -13.29 -13.61
C TYR A 16 -8.80 -13.56 -15.00
N PHE A 17 -9.23 -14.67 -15.59
CA PHE A 17 -8.89 -15.02 -16.97
C PHE A 17 -9.40 -13.98 -17.99
N HIS A 18 -10.59 -13.46 -17.77
CA HIS A 18 -11.15 -12.34 -18.51
C HIS A 18 -12.13 -11.58 -17.61
N TRP A 19 -12.31 -10.32 -17.92
CA TRP A 19 -13.30 -9.48 -17.23
C TRP A 19 -14.60 -9.45 -18.00
N VAL A 20 -15.71 -9.18 -17.33
CA VAL A 20 -17.01 -9.00 -17.95
C VAL A 20 -16.92 -7.85 -18.96
N ALA A 21 -17.52 -8.05 -20.13
CA ALA A 21 -17.59 -7.01 -21.16
C ALA A 21 -18.33 -5.78 -20.66
N ASP A 22 -17.81 -4.60 -21.00
CA ASP A 22 -18.54 -3.35 -20.87
C ASP A 22 -19.60 -3.23 -21.96
N PHE A 23 -20.54 -2.27 -21.81
CA PHE A 23 -21.59 -1.99 -22.80
C PHE A 23 -21.06 -1.42 -24.10
N THR A 24 -19.82 -0.93 -24.11
CA THR A 24 -19.17 -0.35 -25.27
C THR A 24 -17.94 -1.17 -25.69
N ALA A 25 -17.64 -1.21 -26.99
CA ALA A 25 -16.43 -1.87 -27.48
C ALA A 25 -15.16 -1.01 -27.18
N PRO A 26 -13.99 -1.63 -26.90
CA PRO A 26 -13.75 -3.06 -26.83
C PRO A 26 -14.35 -3.67 -25.57
N TYR A 27 -14.98 -4.80 -25.69
CA TYR A 27 -15.82 -5.38 -24.65
C TYR A 27 -15.08 -5.94 -23.44
N LEU A 28 -13.80 -6.22 -23.58
CA LEU A 28 -12.97 -6.81 -22.52
C LEU A 28 -11.68 -6.02 -22.37
N PRO A 29 -11.22 -5.71 -21.13
CA PRO A 29 -9.93 -5.08 -20.90
C PRO A 29 -8.77 -5.93 -21.43
N THR A 30 -8.85 -7.27 -21.23
CA THR A 30 -7.87 -8.24 -21.73
C THR A 30 -8.51 -9.63 -21.85
N PRO A 31 -8.06 -10.47 -22.80
CA PRO A 31 -8.53 -11.85 -22.94
C PRO A 31 -7.82 -12.84 -22.00
N SER A 32 -6.84 -12.41 -21.23
CA SER A 32 -6.03 -13.25 -20.36
C SER A 32 -5.92 -12.62 -18.96
N PRO A 33 -5.63 -13.41 -17.90
CA PRO A 33 -5.40 -12.85 -16.59
C PRO A 33 -4.18 -11.92 -16.61
N PRO A 34 -4.13 -10.90 -15.74
CA PRO A 34 -3.00 -9.98 -15.66
C PRO A 34 -1.67 -10.69 -15.39
N ASP A 35 -1.69 -11.68 -14.52
CA ASP A 35 -0.55 -12.50 -14.16
C ASP A 35 -0.79 -13.95 -14.59
N SER A 36 -0.19 -14.35 -15.71
CA SER A 36 -0.29 -15.71 -16.23
C SER A 36 0.58 -16.73 -15.47
N THR A 37 1.41 -16.30 -14.55
CA THR A 37 2.31 -17.16 -13.77
C THR A 37 1.66 -17.73 -12.51
N ILE A 38 0.51 -17.22 -12.12
CA ILE A 38 -0.26 -17.68 -10.96
C ILE A 38 -1.65 -18.18 -11.40
N PRO A 39 -2.29 -19.05 -10.61
CA PRO A 39 -3.61 -19.56 -10.94
C PRO A 39 -4.66 -18.45 -11.09
N GLN A 40 -5.62 -18.70 -11.98
CA GLN A 40 -6.81 -17.86 -12.08
C GLN A 40 -7.56 -17.80 -10.74
N ASN A 41 -8.20 -16.68 -10.47
CA ASN A 41 -8.90 -16.39 -9.21
C ASN A 41 -8.01 -16.32 -7.96
N THR A 42 -6.69 -16.24 -8.12
CA THR A 42 -5.81 -15.95 -6.99
C THR A 42 -6.02 -14.51 -6.53
N PRO A 43 -6.34 -14.27 -5.25
CA PRO A 43 -6.53 -12.92 -4.74
C PRO A 43 -5.19 -12.22 -4.49
N ARG A 44 -5.21 -10.89 -4.62
CA ARG A 44 -4.21 -9.97 -4.09
C ARG A 44 -4.92 -8.91 -3.27
N TYR A 45 -4.24 -8.40 -2.25
CA TYR A 45 -4.86 -7.55 -1.25
C TYR A 45 -4.38 -6.10 -1.37
N SER A 46 -5.30 -5.19 -1.06
CA SER A 46 -4.99 -3.79 -0.88
C SER A 46 -4.06 -3.56 0.30
N THR A 47 -3.22 -2.55 0.21
CA THR A 47 -2.37 -2.08 1.31
C THR A 47 -2.72 -0.65 1.74
N LEU A 48 -3.87 -0.13 1.30
CA LEU A 48 -4.41 1.14 1.79
C LEU A 48 -4.64 1.08 3.31
N PRO A 49 -4.45 2.19 4.04
CA PRO A 49 -4.84 2.32 5.44
C PRO A 49 -6.37 2.48 5.54
N MET A 50 -7.11 1.40 5.29
CA MET A 50 -8.54 1.46 5.02
C MET A 50 -9.37 1.85 6.23
N GLU A 51 -9.03 1.33 7.42
CA GLU A 51 -9.76 1.65 8.66
C GLU A 51 -9.59 3.12 9.01
N GLU A 52 -8.38 3.66 8.85
CA GLU A 52 -8.07 5.07 9.07
C GLU A 52 -8.81 5.96 8.06
N ILE A 53 -8.85 5.56 6.78
CA ILE A 53 -9.58 6.29 5.74
C ILE A 53 -11.07 6.30 6.05
N VAL A 54 -11.67 5.15 6.34
CA VAL A 54 -13.10 5.04 6.68
C VAL A 54 -13.43 5.92 7.89
N SER A 55 -12.64 5.82 8.97
CA SER A 55 -12.83 6.60 10.19
C SER A 55 -12.72 8.12 9.92
N SER A 56 -11.75 8.54 9.11
CA SER A 56 -11.54 9.95 8.79
C SER A 56 -12.64 10.51 7.90
N ILE A 57 -13.13 9.75 6.92
CA ILE A 57 -14.27 10.14 6.07
C ILE A 57 -15.55 10.23 6.89
N ASP A 58 -15.83 9.25 7.74
CA ASP A 58 -17.02 9.23 8.60
C ASP A 58 -17.03 10.44 9.54
N SER A 59 -15.88 10.74 10.15
CA SER A 59 -15.73 11.89 11.06
C SER A 59 -15.80 13.25 10.35
N SER A 60 -15.65 13.30 9.05
CA SER A 60 -15.65 14.55 8.26
C SER A 60 -17.04 15.14 8.06
N HIS A 61 -18.09 14.37 8.32
CA HIS A 61 -19.49 14.75 8.11
C HIS A 61 -19.83 15.19 6.66
N LEU A 62 -19.13 14.63 5.66
CA LEU A 62 -19.38 14.91 4.25
C LEU A 62 -20.68 14.28 3.72
N GLY A 63 -21.40 13.51 4.53
CA GLY A 63 -22.61 12.81 4.13
C GLY A 63 -22.38 11.60 3.25
N LEU A 64 -21.16 11.04 3.29
CA LEU A 64 -20.76 9.84 2.58
C LEU A 64 -20.99 8.60 3.43
N TYR A 65 -21.05 7.43 2.77
CA TYR A 65 -21.08 6.11 3.39
C TYR A 65 -19.73 5.39 3.14
N PRO A 66 -18.71 5.65 3.97
CA PRO A 66 -17.43 4.98 3.83
C PRO A 66 -17.50 3.56 4.39
N TYR A 67 -16.96 2.58 3.66
CA TYR A 67 -16.87 1.19 4.14
C TYR A 67 -15.76 0.42 3.41
N ILE A 68 -15.38 -0.72 3.99
CA ILE A 68 -14.44 -1.67 3.40
C ILE A 68 -15.24 -2.87 2.90
N ASP A 69 -15.11 -3.22 1.62
CA ASP A 69 -15.62 -4.49 1.11
C ASP A 69 -14.57 -5.60 1.31
N PHE A 70 -14.87 -6.50 2.24
CA PHE A 70 -14.05 -7.69 2.54
C PHE A 70 -14.50 -8.93 1.76
N THR A 71 -15.62 -8.88 1.07
CA THR A 71 -16.32 -10.10 0.63
C THR A 71 -16.11 -10.44 -0.83
N ASN A 72 -16.02 -9.46 -1.68
CA ASN A 72 -15.88 -9.62 -3.11
C ASN A 72 -14.66 -8.84 -3.60
N GLY A 73 -14.28 -9.01 -4.84
CA GLY A 73 -13.39 -8.05 -5.50
C GLY A 73 -14.20 -6.87 -6.02
N ALA A 74 -13.52 -5.94 -6.66
CA ALA A 74 -14.11 -4.72 -7.25
C ALA A 74 -15.08 -5.00 -8.42
N GLY A 75 -15.70 -6.19 -8.43
CA GLY A 75 -16.57 -6.70 -9.47
C GLY A 75 -15.81 -7.28 -10.67
N ASN A 76 -16.53 -7.71 -11.69
CA ASN A 76 -15.92 -8.30 -12.90
C ASN A 76 -15.69 -7.26 -14.02
N TYR A 77 -15.51 -5.99 -13.67
CA TYR A 77 -15.44 -4.88 -14.61
C TYR A 77 -14.06 -4.20 -14.58
N LEU A 78 -14.00 -3.02 -15.15
CA LEU A 78 -12.78 -2.22 -15.27
C LEU A 78 -12.15 -1.89 -13.91
N SER A 79 -12.93 -1.73 -12.87
CA SER A 79 -12.45 -1.49 -11.50
C SER A 79 -11.59 -2.62 -10.99
N GLU A 80 -12.05 -3.87 -11.17
CA GLU A 80 -11.26 -5.08 -10.84
C GLU A 80 -9.94 -5.11 -11.60
N PHE A 81 -10.00 -4.83 -12.90
CA PHE A 81 -8.81 -4.76 -13.75
C PHE A 81 -7.79 -3.74 -13.22
N MET A 82 -8.24 -2.52 -12.95
CA MET A 82 -7.37 -1.44 -12.47
C MET A 82 -6.84 -1.72 -11.06
N GLY A 83 -7.70 -2.14 -10.14
CA GLY A 83 -7.33 -2.46 -8.77
C GLY A 83 -6.33 -3.62 -8.71
N TYR A 84 -6.58 -4.71 -9.46
CA TYR A 84 -5.64 -5.82 -9.54
C TYR A 84 -4.27 -5.41 -10.07
N HIS A 85 -4.22 -4.60 -11.13
CA HIS A 85 -2.95 -4.15 -11.69
C HIS A 85 -2.15 -3.27 -10.71
N GLY A 86 -2.82 -2.45 -9.92
CA GLY A 86 -2.18 -1.65 -8.87
C GLY A 86 -1.48 -2.53 -7.83
N VAL A 87 -2.21 -3.48 -7.24
CA VAL A 87 -1.66 -4.38 -6.22
C VAL A 87 -0.65 -5.39 -6.79
N TRP A 88 -0.83 -5.80 -8.04
CA TRP A 88 0.14 -6.62 -8.76
C TRP A 88 1.45 -5.88 -9.02
N TYR A 89 1.37 -4.60 -9.45
CA TYR A 89 2.54 -3.74 -9.61
C TYR A 89 3.31 -3.63 -8.30
N LYS A 90 2.61 -3.35 -7.18
CA LYS A 90 3.24 -3.33 -5.85
C LYS A 90 3.99 -4.64 -5.56
N SER A 91 3.34 -5.78 -5.75
CA SER A 91 3.98 -7.08 -5.55
C SER A 91 5.22 -7.31 -6.42
N LYS A 92 5.26 -6.75 -7.64
CA LYS A 92 6.47 -6.77 -8.47
C LYS A 92 7.57 -5.86 -7.93
N MET A 93 7.22 -4.68 -7.45
CA MET A 93 8.18 -3.77 -6.84
C MET A 93 8.78 -4.39 -5.58
N ASP A 94 7.96 -4.99 -4.72
CA ASP A 94 8.42 -5.73 -3.54
C ASP A 94 9.43 -6.83 -3.92
N SER A 95 9.16 -7.59 -4.97
CA SER A 95 10.07 -8.66 -5.45
C SER A 95 11.40 -8.15 -6.01
N LEU A 96 11.48 -6.87 -6.34
CA LEU A 96 12.66 -6.18 -6.86
C LEU A 96 13.35 -5.32 -5.79
N ASN A 97 12.86 -5.30 -4.56
CA ASN A 97 13.25 -4.39 -3.48
C ASN A 97 13.18 -2.91 -3.92
N LEU A 98 12.12 -2.55 -4.66
CA LEU A 98 11.87 -1.19 -5.11
C LEU A 98 10.69 -0.60 -4.34
N PRO A 99 10.74 0.70 -3.99
CA PRO A 99 9.71 1.32 -3.15
C PRO A 99 8.36 1.40 -3.88
N CYS A 100 7.37 0.67 -3.36
CA CYS A 100 5.95 0.84 -3.67
C CYS A 100 5.14 0.40 -2.44
N ILE A 101 5.05 1.26 -1.45
CA ILE A 101 4.56 0.92 -0.10
C ILE A 101 3.06 0.64 -0.13
N ILE A 102 2.27 1.42 -0.87
CA ILE A 102 0.81 1.37 -0.83
C ILE A 102 0.24 1.21 -2.23
N ALA A 103 -0.72 0.30 -2.36
CA ALA A 103 -1.55 0.13 -3.54
C ALA A 103 -2.96 -0.32 -3.16
N GLY A 104 -3.95 0.14 -3.89
CA GLY A 104 -5.36 -0.20 -3.71
C GLY A 104 -6.26 0.62 -4.61
N HIS A 105 -7.56 0.45 -4.44
CA HIS A 105 -8.57 1.12 -5.25
C HIS A 105 -9.72 1.58 -4.35
N VAL A 106 -10.31 2.72 -4.71
CA VAL A 106 -11.48 3.27 -4.06
C VAL A 106 -12.57 3.47 -5.10
N HIS A 107 -13.74 2.92 -4.86
CA HIS A 107 -14.94 3.21 -5.61
C HIS A 107 -15.62 4.48 -5.07
N VAL A 108 -15.99 5.36 -5.98
CA VAL A 108 -16.71 6.60 -5.67
C VAL A 108 -18.15 6.46 -6.14
N GLY A 109 -19.09 6.62 -5.25
CA GLY A 109 -20.51 6.56 -5.54
C GLY A 109 -20.94 7.61 -6.57
N GLY A 110 -21.83 7.22 -7.49
CA GLY A 110 -22.19 8.04 -8.63
C GLY A 110 -23.10 9.25 -8.33
N LEU A 111 -23.55 9.40 -7.07
CA LEU A 111 -24.34 10.56 -6.61
C LEU A 111 -23.49 11.58 -5.84
N ILE A 112 -22.20 11.34 -5.66
CA ILE A 112 -21.33 12.25 -4.91
C ILE A 112 -21.00 13.46 -5.78
N ASP A 113 -21.27 14.65 -5.26
CA ASP A 113 -20.91 15.89 -5.90
C ASP A 113 -19.38 16.06 -5.98
N TRP A 114 -18.92 16.77 -6.99
CA TRP A 114 -17.49 16.93 -7.27
C TRP A 114 -16.68 17.51 -6.08
N GLU A 115 -17.21 18.54 -5.45
CA GLU A 115 -16.57 19.20 -4.30
C GLU A 115 -16.44 18.25 -3.11
N ILE A 116 -17.46 17.43 -2.86
CA ILE A 116 -17.46 16.42 -1.79
C ILE A 116 -16.47 15.31 -2.14
N ALA A 117 -16.46 14.84 -3.38
CA ALA A 117 -15.50 13.83 -3.84
C ALA A 117 -14.05 14.33 -3.70
N GLN A 118 -13.79 15.58 -4.06
CA GLN A 118 -12.46 16.20 -3.92
C GLN A 118 -11.99 16.22 -2.47
N GLU A 119 -12.85 16.61 -1.52
CA GLU A 119 -12.47 16.61 -0.10
C GLU A 119 -12.25 15.19 0.43
N ALA A 120 -13.09 14.23 0.03
CA ALA A 120 -12.91 12.83 0.39
C ALA A 120 -11.59 12.23 -0.16
N VAL A 121 -11.19 12.60 -1.38
CA VAL A 121 -9.87 12.26 -1.94
C VAL A 121 -8.76 12.89 -1.10
N ASN A 122 -8.87 14.16 -0.72
CA ASN A 122 -7.88 14.83 0.12
C ASN A 122 -7.72 14.12 1.48
N ILE A 123 -8.83 13.72 2.11
CA ILE A 123 -8.81 12.94 3.36
C ILE A 123 -8.10 11.61 3.15
N THR A 124 -8.49 10.88 2.10
CA THR A 124 -7.88 9.60 1.73
C THR A 124 -6.36 9.73 1.55
N LEU A 125 -5.92 10.75 0.79
CA LEU A 125 -4.49 11.00 0.55
C LEU A 125 -3.74 11.38 1.83
N ARG A 126 -4.35 12.13 2.75
CA ARG A 126 -3.72 12.44 4.05
C ARG A 126 -3.46 11.17 4.86
N GLU A 127 -4.40 10.22 4.91
CA GLU A 127 -4.19 8.95 5.62
C GLU A 127 -3.14 8.07 4.95
N VAL A 128 -3.12 8.04 3.61
CA VAL A 128 -2.07 7.36 2.84
C VAL A 128 -0.69 7.96 3.14
N ILE A 129 -0.56 9.29 3.15
CA ILE A 129 0.70 9.99 3.46
C ILE A 129 1.15 9.70 4.91
N LYS A 130 0.22 9.75 5.88
CA LYS A 130 0.53 9.38 7.27
C LYS A 130 1.07 7.96 7.36
N LYS A 131 0.46 7.02 6.63
CA LYS A 131 0.92 5.63 6.59
C LYS A 131 2.32 5.50 6.00
N ILE A 132 2.58 6.18 4.88
CA ILE A 132 3.92 6.20 4.25
C ILE A 132 4.96 6.77 5.22
N ASN A 133 4.65 7.88 5.90
CA ASN A 133 5.57 8.49 6.86
C ASN A 133 5.84 7.57 8.06
N GLN A 134 4.88 6.74 8.47
CA GLN A 134 5.11 5.72 9.50
C GLN A 134 6.12 4.66 9.05
N TYR A 135 6.06 4.24 7.79
CA TYR A 135 7.06 3.31 7.23
C TYR A 135 8.44 3.94 7.10
N GLN A 136 8.52 5.20 6.66
CA GLN A 136 9.79 5.92 6.53
C GLN A 136 10.48 6.19 7.86
N ASN A 137 9.74 6.24 8.96
CA ASN A 137 10.26 6.47 10.31
C ASN A 137 10.23 5.22 11.20
N LEU A 138 10.14 4.04 10.62
CA LEU A 138 10.16 2.79 11.37
C LEU A 138 11.59 2.51 11.84
N PRO A 139 11.89 2.57 13.17
CA PRO A 139 13.23 2.31 13.66
C PRO A 139 13.72 0.93 13.21
N GLY A 140 14.87 0.90 12.57
CA GLY A 140 15.44 -0.33 12.02
C GLY A 140 15.11 -0.63 10.56
N ASP A 141 14.24 0.13 9.90
CA ASP A 141 13.97 0.06 8.45
C ASP A 141 14.82 1.13 7.74
N ILE A 142 16.10 0.84 7.57
CA ILE A 142 17.08 1.78 7.03
C ILE A 142 16.94 1.98 5.53
N ASN A 143 16.49 0.96 4.81
CA ASN A 143 16.26 1.04 3.36
C ASN A 143 14.89 1.62 3.00
N HIS A 144 14.01 1.84 3.99
CA HIS A 144 12.66 2.38 3.85
C HIS A 144 11.75 1.54 2.93
N ASP A 145 11.93 0.21 2.95
CA ASP A 145 11.07 -0.70 2.18
C ASP A 145 9.82 -1.16 2.95
N GLY A 146 9.71 -0.78 4.22
CA GLY A 146 8.60 -1.10 5.12
C GLY A 146 8.76 -2.43 5.84
N VAL A 147 9.93 -3.08 5.73
CA VAL A 147 10.21 -4.38 6.35
C VAL A 147 11.56 -4.35 7.05
N ILE A 148 11.58 -4.52 8.37
CA ILE A 148 12.82 -4.67 9.11
C ILE A 148 13.42 -6.05 8.81
N SER A 149 14.61 -6.08 8.20
CA SER A 149 15.21 -7.29 7.68
C SER A 149 16.74 -7.30 7.79
N VAL A 150 17.36 -8.41 7.35
CA VAL A 150 18.83 -8.52 7.26
C VAL A 150 19.41 -7.48 6.28
N LEU A 151 18.63 -6.97 5.33
CA LEU A 151 19.10 -5.94 4.39
C LEU A 151 19.40 -4.62 5.09
N ASP A 152 18.62 -4.29 6.13
CA ASP A 152 18.86 -3.12 6.97
C ASP A 152 20.11 -3.29 7.83
N MET A 153 20.29 -4.49 8.38
CA MET A 153 21.54 -4.83 9.10
C MET A 153 22.79 -4.61 8.24
N LEU A 154 22.72 -4.99 6.96
CA LEU A 154 23.84 -4.79 6.03
C LEU A 154 24.14 -3.30 5.84
N GLN A 155 23.15 -2.42 5.82
CA GLN A 155 23.36 -0.98 5.70
C GLN A 155 24.04 -0.38 6.94
N ILE A 156 23.69 -0.82 8.15
CA ILE A 156 24.40 -0.42 9.37
C ILE A 156 25.83 -0.92 9.34
N ILE A 157 26.05 -2.18 8.93
CA ILE A 157 27.38 -2.76 8.80
C ILE A 157 28.23 -1.95 7.82
N ASP A 158 27.71 -1.67 6.65
CA ASP A 158 28.39 -0.89 5.62
C ASP A 158 28.74 0.53 6.08
N TYR A 159 27.86 1.15 6.87
CA TYR A 159 28.10 2.45 7.48
C TYR A 159 29.21 2.38 8.55
N ILE A 160 29.16 1.43 9.47
CA ILE A 160 30.19 1.25 10.53
C ILE A 160 31.56 0.99 9.93
N PHE A 161 31.64 0.26 8.82
CA PHE A 161 32.90 0.00 8.11
C PHE A 161 33.30 1.09 7.12
N GLU A 162 32.63 2.25 7.15
CA GLU A 162 32.89 3.40 6.27
C GLU A 162 32.83 3.05 4.76
N SER A 163 32.13 1.97 4.38
CA SER A 163 31.96 1.55 3.00
C SER A 163 30.79 2.24 2.30
N SER A 164 29.86 2.82 3.07
CA SER A 164 28.74 3.62 2.56
C SER A 164 28.42 4.81 3.48
N ASN A 165 27.64 5.78 2.94
CA ASN A 165 27.09 6.88 3.72
C ASN A 165 25.58 6.70 3.80
N LEU A 166 24.98 7.00 4.96
CA LEU A 166 23.54 7.09 5.18
C LEU A 166 23.07 8.54 5.06
N SER A 167 21.86 8.74 4.56
CA SER A 167 21.18 10.03 4.60
C SER A 167 20.76 10.38 6.04
N GLU A 168 20.38 11.64 6.31
CA GLU A 168 19.92 12.08 7.63
C GLU A 168 18.72 11.24 8.13
N ASP A 169 17.76 10.95 7.25
CA ASP A 169 16.60 10.12 7.58
C ASP A 169 17.01 8.67 7.90
N GLN A 170 17.96 8.10 7.17
CA GLN A 170 18.50 6.77 7.43
C GLN A 170 19.30 6.70 8.74
N LEU A 171 20.06 7.75 9.08
CA LEU A 171 20.77 7.85 10.36
C LEU A 171 19.77 7.84 11.54
N ASN A 172 18.67 8.59 11.42
CA ASN A 172 17.62 8.60 12.45
C ASN A 172 16.94 7.24 12.61
N THR A 173 16.83 6.46 11.52
CA THR A 173 16.20 5.13 11.53
C THR A 173 17.17 4.06 12.03
N ALA A 174 18.47 4.24 11.81
CA ALA A 174 19.53 3.33 12.21
C ALA A 174 19.92 3.46 13.68
N ASP A 175 19.77 4.64 14.29
CA ASP A 175 19.98 4.89 15.72
C ASP A 175 18.79 4.31 16.54
N ILE A 176 18.84 3.02 16.80
CA ILE A 176 17.74 2.27 17.41
C ILE A 176 17.70 2.53 18.93
N ASN A 177 18.86 2.73 19.55
CA ASN A 177 18.96 3.01 20.98
C ASN A 177 18.83 4.51 21.32
N GLN A 178 18.82 5.39 20.31
CA GLN A 178 18.67 6.85 20.40
C GLN A 178 19.79 7.53 21.21
N ASP A 179 21.03 7.04 21.06
CA ASP A 179 22.21 7.65 21.71
C ASP A 179 22.99 8.62 20.80
N ASN A 180 22.53 8.80 19.56
CA ASN A 180 23.10 9.61 18.48
C ASN A 180 24.41 9.04 17.89
N GLU A 181 24.74 7.80 18.15
CA GLU A 181 25.86 7.08 17.54
C GLU A 181 25.31 5.85 16.82
N ILE A 182 25.77 5.58 15.59
CA ILE A 182 25.40 4.35 14.88
C ILE A 182 26.54 3.37 15.06
N ASP A 183 26.32 2.33 15.88
CA ASP A 183 27.37 1.39 16.24
C ASP A 183 26.88 -0.07 16.37
N LEU A 184 27.70 -0.90 17.01
CA LEU A 184 27.41 -2.31 17.23
C LEU A 184 26.16 -2.51 18.12
N PHE A 185 25.82 -1.57 19.01
CA PHE A 185 24.66 -1.72 19.87
C PHE A 185 23.36 -1.62 19.06
N ASP A 186 23.28 -0.72 18.06
CA ASP A 186 22.14 -0.65 17.14
C ASP A 186 22.00 -1.94 16.34
N LEU A 187 23.12 -2.47 15.84
CA LEU A 187 23.12 -3.73 15.12
C LEU A 187 22.60 -4.90 15.98
N ILE A 188 22.96 -4.95 17.27
CA ILE A 188 22.47 -5.96 18.20
C ILE A 188 20.97 -5.79 18.44
N LEU A 189 20.50 -4.55 18.64
CA LEU A 189 19.07 -4.29 18.83
C LEU A 189 18.28 -4.65 17.58
N LEU A 190 18.76 -4.28 16.39
CA LEU A 190 18.15 -4.66 15.14
C LEU A 190 18.07 -6.17 14.96
N SER A 191 19.14 -6.89 15.31
CA SER A 191 19.14 -8.36 15.25
C SER A 191 18.07 -8.98 16.15
N ASN A 192 17.86 -8.42 17.33
CA ASN A 192 16.81 -8.88 18.25
C ASN A 192 15.41 -8.65 17.67
N ILE A 193 15.17 -7.47 17.08
CA ILE A 193 13.90 -7.17 16.41
C ILE A 193 13.61 -8.19 15.30
N ILE A 194 14.62 -8.52 14.47
CA ILE A 194 14.48 -9.49 13.37
C ILE A 194 14.24 -10.92 13.87
N LEU A 195 14.83 -11.31 15.00
CA LEU A 195 14.72 -12.66 15.54
C LEU A 195 13.47 -12.90 16.39
N GLU A 196 12.78 -11.84 16.83
CA GLU A 196 11.53 -11.92 17.58
C GLU A 196 10.28 -12.05 16.68
N TRP A 197 10.46 -12.00 15.38
CA TRP A 197 9.44 -12.26 14.34
C TRP A 197 9.67 -13.69 13.78
#